data_a833e12b2dac9dd09d299c10706ee851
#
_entry.id   a833e12b2dac9dd09d299c10706ee851
#
_cell.length_a   1.000
_cell.length_b   1.000
_cell.length_c   1.000
_cell.angle_alpha   90.00
_cell.angle_beta   90.00
_cell.angle_gamma   90.00
#
_symmetry.space_group_name_H-M   'P 1'
#
loop_
_entity.id
_entity.type
_entity.pdbx_description
1 polymer ?
#
loop_
_entity_poly.entity_id
_entity_poly.type
_entity_poly.pdbx_seq_one_letter_code
_entity_poly.pdbx_strand_id
1 'polypeptide(L)'
;MGMSRHDAYYEPDDYDDRSDEIEERTWELMKVGGQYDYKTSQAISESMGDMDVEQSNALQAIIDTQDYEQIGRKVMMMALDYMERFAKDAAEGEINDY
;
A
#
# COMPACT_ATOMS: atom_id res chain seq x y z
N MET A 1 2.55 -27.96 -22.17
CA MET A 1 2.57 -27.45 -22.53
C MET A 1 2.43 -26.89 -22.76
N GLY A 2 2.46 -26.96 -22.44
CA GLY A 2 2.60 -26.35 -22.77
C GLY A 2 2.32 -25.74 -22.83
N MET A 3 2.46 -25.70 -22.56
CA MET A 3 2.42 -24.93 -22.85
C MET A 3 2.18 -24.45 -22.81
N SER A 4 2.28 -24.82 -22.61
CA SER A 4 2.25 -24.11 -22.83
C SER A 4 1.93 -23.62 -22.53
N ARG A 5 2.01 -23.71 -22.21
CA ARG A 5 1.94 -22.95 -22.23
C ARG A 5 1.77 -22.41 -22.17
N HIS A 6 1.80 -22.65 -22.04
CA HIS A 6 1.79 -21.75 -22.31
C HIS A 6 1.45 -21.18 -22.57
N ASP A 7 1.57 -21.63 -22.72
CA ASP A 7 1.44 -20.93 -23.19
C ASP A 7 0.84 -20.26 -23.16
N ALA A 8 0.80 -20.25 -23.02
CA ALA A 8 0.54 -19.54 -22.99
C ALA A 8 0.07 -18.83 -22.59
N TYR A 9 0.29 -18.82 -22.33
CA TYR A 9 0.23 -18.01 -22.06
C TYR A 9 0.31 -17.20 -22.04
N TYR A 10 0.29 -16.93 -22.52
CA TYR A 10 0.79 -15.94 -22.44
C TYR A 10 0.56 -14.78 -22.78
N GLU A 11 0.83 -14.33 -22.70
CA GLU A 11 0.66 -13.40 -22.95
C GLU A 11 1.09 -12.23 -22.98
N PRO A 12 0.78 -11.36 -23.28
CA PRO A 12 1.32 -10.11 -23.49
C PRO A 12 1.60 -9.40 -22.29
N ASP A 13 2.67 -9.41 -22.10
CA ASP A 13 3.09 -9.32 -20.88
C ASP A 13 3.76 -7.98 -20.62
N ASP A 14 3.83 -7.09 -21.54
CA ASP A 14 4.26 -5.72 -21.34
C ASP A 14 3.44 -5.03 -20.26
N TYR A 15 2.18 -5.38 -20.23
CA TYR A 15 1.26 -4.84 -19.24
C TYR A 15 1.62 -5.31 -17.83
N ASP A 16 1.94 -6.58 -17.71
CA ASP A 16 2.33 -7.16 -16.43
C ASP A 16 3.67 -6.60 -15.95
N ASP A 17 4.62 -6.42 -16.87
CA ASP A 17 5.92 -5.86 -16.54
C ASP A 17 5.79 -4.47 -15.97
N ARG A 18 4.91 -3.67 -16.55
CA ARG A 18 4.70 -2.32 -16.06
C ARG A 18 4.06 -2.31 -14.68
N SER A 19 3.15 -3.24 -14.44
CA SER A 19 2.51 -3.39 -13.14
C SER A 19 3.54 -3.74 -12.06
N ASP A 20 4.45 -4.64 -12.39
CA ASP A 20 5.52 -5.02 -11.47
C ASP A 20 6.44 -3.84 -11.16
N GLU A 21 6.77 -3.05 -12.18
CA GLU A 21 7.60 -1.87 -11.98
C GLU A 21 6.93 -0.85 -11.07
N ILE A 22 5.63 -0.65 -11.27
CA ILE A 22 4.88 0.29 -10.44
C ILE A 22 4.85 -0.18 -9.00
N GLU A 23 4.61 -1.47 -8.78
CA GLU A 23 4.55 -2.03 -7.44
C GLU A 23 5.91 -1.89 -6.75
N GLU A 24 6.97 -2.22 -7.45
CA GLU A 24 8.31 -2.15 -6.91
C GLU A 24 8.68 -0.71 -6.53
N ARG A 25 8.36 0.22 -7.42
CA ARG A 25 8.63 1.63 -7.16
C ARG A 25 7.79 2.16 -6.00
N THR A 26 6.55 1.69 -5.90
CA THR A 26 5.68 2.05 -4.78
C THR A 26 6.33 1.70 -3.45
N TRP A 27 6.84 0.48 -3.34
CA TRP A 27 7.49 0.04 -2.11
C TRP A 27 8.77 0.79 -1.83
N GLU A 28 9.53 1.15 -2.86
CA GLU A 28 10.73 1.97 -2.69
C GLU A 28 10.39 3.32 -2.09
N LEU A 29 9.28 3.92 -2.54
CA LEU A 29 8.85 5.22 -2.03
C LEU A 29 8.35 5.13 -0.59
N MET A 30 7.85 3.98 -0.18
CA MET A 30 7.27 3.77 1.14
C MET A 30 8.25 3.26 2.18
N LYS A 31 9.45 2.88 1.79
CA LYS A 31 10.41 2.34 2.74
C LYS A 31 10.87 3.41 3.71
N VAL A 32 11.51 2.97 4.80
CA VAL A 32 12.03 3.88 5.83
C VAL A 32 12.97 4.88 5.19
N GLY A 33 12.68 6.16 5.41
CA GLY A 33 13.46 7.23 4.82
C GLY A 33 13.03 7.62 3.42
N GLY A 34 12.05 6.90 2.85
CA GLY A 34 11.50 7.24 1.53
C GLY A 34 10.54 8.41 1.60
N GLN A 35 10.14 8.87 0.43
CA GLN A 35 9.27 10.03 0.31
C GLN A 35 7.90 9.79 0.96
N TYR A 36 7.41 8.55 0.92
CA TYR A 36 6.10 8.18 1.47
C TYR A 36 6.26 7.14 2.57
N ASP A 37 7.19 7.39 3.48
CA ASP A 37 7.44 6.49 4.61
C ASP A 37 6.22 6.46 5.52
N TYR A 38 5.55 5.32 5.59
CA TYR A 38 4.31 5.20 6.35
C TYR A 38 4.56 5.00 7.85
N LYS A 39 5.81 4.85 8.26
CA LYS A 39 6.15 4.62 9.66
C LYS A 39 6.44 5.90 10.41
N THR A 40 6.14 7.04 9.82
CA THR A 40 6.32 8.34 10.49
C THR A 40 5.08 8.68 11.30
N SER A 41 5.28 9.48 12.33
CA SER A 41 4.16 9.95 13.14
C SER A 41 3.20 10.80 12.30
N GLN A 42 3.74 11.52 11.33
CA GLN A 42 2.91 12.34 10.43
C GLN A 42 2.00 11.45 9.58
N ALA A 43 2.55 10.37 9.02
CA ALA A 43 1.77 9.46 8.20
C ALA A 43 0.65 8.83 9.01
N ILE A 44 0.96 8.40 10.23
CA ILE A 44 -0.01 7.80 11.13
C ILE A 44 -1.11 8.81 11.46
N SER A 45 -0.71 10.02 11.78
CA SER A 45 -1.66 11.07 12.15
C SER A 45 -2.59 11.41 10.97
N GLU A 46 -2.05 11.51 9.77
CA GLU A 46 -2.83 11.82 8.58
C GLU A 46 -3.80 10.69 8.24
N SER A 47 -3.34 9.44 8.37
CA SER A 47 -4.22 8.30 8.09
C SER A 47 -5.38 8.24 9.07
N MET A 48 -5.14 8.59 10.32
CA MET A 48 -6.20 8.60 11.32
C MET A 48 -7.20 9.72 11.06
N GLY A 49 -6.73 10.85 10.56
CA GLY A 49 -7.61 11.95 10.23
C GLY A 49 -8.48 11.68 9.00
N ASP A 50 -8.09 10.71 8.18
CA ASP A 50 -8.82 10.36 6.96
C ASP A 50 -9.80 9.22 7.16
N MET A 51 -9.93 8.71 8.40
CA MET A 51 -10.85 7.61 8.66
C MET A 51 -12.30 8.01 8.46
N ASP A 52 -13.08 7.10 7.85
CA ASP A 52 -14.52 7.27 7.82
C ASP A 52 -15.12 6.68 9.11
N VAL A 53 -16.44 6.77 9.23
CA VAL A 53 -17.13 6.33 10.43
C VAL A 53 -16.94 4.84 10.65
N GLU A 54 -16.99 4.06 9.58
CA GLU A 54 -16.85 2.61 9.66
C GLU A 54 -15.46 2.22 10.15
N GLN A 55 -14.43 2.85 9.59
CA GLN A 55 -13.06 2.60 10.01
C GLN A 55 -12.83 3.02 11.45
N SER A 56 -13.40 4.15 11.83
CA SER A 56 -13.28 4.65 13.19
C SER A 56 -13.92 3.69 14.19
N ASN A 57 -15.09 3.15 13.86
CA ASN A 57 -15.78 2.20 14.72
C ASN A 57 -14.99 0.89 14.84
N ALA A 58 -14.39 0.42 13.73
CA ALA A 58 -13.59 -0.78 13.76
C ALA A 58 -12.35 -0.60 14.62
N LEU A 59 -11.71 0.55 14.54
CA LEU A 59 -10.55 0.84 15.35
C LEU A 59 -10.93 0.94 16.81
N GLN A 60 -12.05 1.59 17.11
CA GLN A 60 -12.51 1.72 18.48
C GLN A 60 -12.78 0.35 19.10
N ALA A 61 -13.36 -0.56 18.34
CA ALA A 61 -13.62 -1.92 18.84
C ALA A 61 -12.32 -2.62 19.22
N ILE A 62 -11.26 -2.40 18.44
CA ILE A 62 -9.96 -3.00 18.74
C ILE A 62 -9.32 -2.33 19.95
N ILE A 63 -9.45 -1.00 20.06
CA ILE A 63 -8.93 -0.27 21.21
C ILE A 63 -9.60 -0.76 22.50
N ASP A 64 -10.89 -1.06 22.44
CA ASP A 64 -11.65 -1.53 23.61
C ASP A 64 -11.15 -2.88 24.12
N THR A 65 -10.49 -3.66 23.30
CA THR A 65 -9.92 -4.95 23.74
C THR A 65 -8.70 -4.77 24.62
N GLN A 66 -8.07 -3.59 24.58
CA GLN A 66 -6.85 -3.27 25.31
C GLN A 66 -5.66 -4.15 24.90
N ASP A 67 -5.74 -4.77 23.74
CA ASP A 67 -4.64 -5.54 23.17
C ASP A 67 -3.75 -4.57 22.38
N TYR A 68 -2.71 -4.07 23.04
CA TYR A 68 -1.88 -3.02 22.45
C TYR A 68 -1.15 -3.47 21.20
N GLU A 69 -0.80 -4.75 21.13
CA GLU A 69 -0.16 -5.29 19.93
C GLU A 69 -1.10 -5.23 18.74
N GLN A 70 -2.35 -5.62 18.95
CA GLN A 70 -3.36 -5.59 17.91
C GLN A 70 -3.70 -4.17 17.50
N ILE A 71 -3.77 -3.27 18.48
CA ILE A 71 -4.03 -1.84 18.22
C ILE A 71 -2.91 -1.28 17.35
N GLY A 72 -1.65 -1.54 17.73
CA GLY A 72 -0.52 -1.04 16.98
C GLY A 72 -0.48 -1.57 15.56
N ARG A 73 -0.78 -2.87 15.39
CA ARG A 73 -0.82 -3.48 14.07
C ARG A 73 -1.90 -2.82 13.20
N LYS A 74 -3.07 -2.60 13.78
CA LYS A 74 -4.16 -1.96 13.05
C LYS A 74 -3.80 -0.54 12.61
N VAL A 75 -3.21 0.24 13.52
CA VAL A 75 -2.81 1.61 13.22
C VAL A 75 -1.75 1.63 12.12
N MET A 76 -0.76 0.75 12.19
CA MET A 76 0.27 0.68 11.16
C MET A 76 -0.28 0.25 9.81
N MET A 77 -1.24 -0.68 9.81
CA MET A 77 -1.88 -1.10 8.56
C MET A 77 -2.66 0.04 7.93
N MET A 78 -3.32 0.86 8.75
CA MET A 78 -4.04 2.02 8.23
C MET A 78 -3.09 3.04 7.63
N ALA A 79 -1.95 3.28 8.28
CA ALA A 79 -0.96 4.20 7.74
C ALA A 79 -0.38 3.66 6.44
N LEU A 80 -0.13 2.35 6.38
CA LEU A 80 0.36 1.70 5.18
C LEU A 80 -0.62 1.90 4.02
N ASP A 81 -1.89 1.60 4.25
CA ASP A 81 -2.91 1.72 3.20
C ASP A 81 -3.04 3.17 2.73
N TYR A 82 -2.99 4.09 3.66
CA TYR A 82 -3.10 5.52 3.35
C TYR A 82 -1.94 5.98 2.46
N MET A 83 -0.72 5.68 2.88
CA MET A 83 0.46 6.13 2.13
C MET A 83 0.64 5.37 0.83
N GLU A 84 0.17 4.13 0.78
CA GLU A 84 0.29 3.32 -0.44
C GLU A 84 -0.47 3.96 -1.60
N ARG A 85 -1.60 4.57 -1.33
CA ARG A 85 -2.36 5.26 -2.38
C ARG A 85 -1.52 6.36 -3.03
N PHE A 86 -0.87 7.16 -2.22
CA PHE A 86 -0.06 8.26 -2.74
C PHE A 86 1.21 7.77 -3.41
N ALA A 87 1.85 6.79 -2.79
CA ALA A 87 3.08 6.22 -3.35
C ALA A 87 2.82 5.55 -4.69
N LYS A 88 1.72 4.81 -4.78
CA LYS A 88 1.36 4.15 -6.02
C LYS A 88 1.04 5.15 -7.11
N ASP A 89 0.33 6.22 -6.76
CA ASP A 89 0.01 7.28 -7.70
C ASP A 89 1.28 7.93 -8.24
N ALA A 90 2.22 8.21 -7.35
CA ALA A 90 3.50 8.79 -7.75
C ALA A 90 4.30 7.82 -8.63
N ALA A 91 4.30 6.54 -8.28
CA ALA A 91 5.01 5.54 -9.06
C ALA A 91 4.41 5.40 -10.44
N GLU A 92 3.09 5.41 -10.54
CA GLU A 92 2.41 5.34 -11.82
C GLU A 92 2.75 6.54 -12.69
N GLY A 93 2.80 7.73 -12.08
CA GLY A 93 3.17 8.94 -12.79
C GLY A 93 4.58 8.88 -13.33
N GLU A 94 5.51 8.39 -12.53
CA GLU A 94 6.89 8.27 -12.95
C GLU A 94 7.06 7.30 -14.11
N ILE A 95 6.40 6.15 -14.03
CA ILE A 95 6.59 5.08 -15.00
C ILE A 95 5.81 5.35 -16.27
N ASN A 96 4.61 5.90 -16.16
CA ASN A 96 3.76 6.18 -17.32
C ASN A 96 4.10 7.49 -18.02
N ASP A 97 5.00 8.26 -17.46
CA ASP A 97 5.38 9.55 -18.00
C ASP A 97 6.34 9.42 -19.17
N TYR A 98 6.72 8.22 -19.52
CA TYR A 98 7.56 7.96 -20.66
C TYR A 98 6.69 7.61 -21.90
#